data_200f6876cb291458a6ba53adc46bea29
#
_entry.id   200f6876cb291458a6ba53adc46bea29
#
_cell.length_a   1.000
_cell.length_b   1.000
_cell.length_c   1.000
_cell.angle_alpha   90.00
_cell.angle_beta   90.00
_cell.angle_gamma   90.00
#
_symmetry.space_group_name_H-M   'P 1'
#
loop_
_entity.id
_entity.type
_entity.pdbx_description
1 polymer ?
#
loop_
_entity_poly.entity_id
_entity_poly.type
_entity_poly.pdbx_seq_one_letter_code
_entity_poly.pdbx_strand_id
1 'polypeptide(L)'
;MENFAGAMGNLDSNIKRINDKLQRLLKSYQLLQKENKKQGQQIKELQGFETKYKSEIETLQEKVGILKAAAGKMGDTDRKAFEKNINSYIREIDKCINILSE
;
A
#
# COMPACT_ATOMS: atom_id res chain seq x y z
N MET A 1 -52.12 35.61 -15.14
CA MET A 1 -52.21 34.46 -14.23
C MET A 1 -51.60 33.20 -14.78
N GLU A 2 -51.85 32.90 -16.06
CA GLU A 2 -51.25 31.69 -16.68
C GLU A 2 -49.71 31.68 -16.71
N ASN A 3 -49.12 32.84 -16.99
CA ASN A 3 -47.64 32.97 -16.97
C ASN A 3 -47.04 32.83 -15.59
N PHE A 4 -47.77 33.25 -14.55
CA PHE A 4 -47.32 33.12 -13.18
C PHE A 4 -47.36 31.65 -12.71
N ALA A 5 -48.43 30.95 -13.00
CA ALA A 5 -48.55 29.52 -12.65
C ALA A 5 -47.52 28.68 -13.38
N GLY A 6 -47.23 28.96 -14.65
CA GLY A 6 -46.20 28.31 -15.44
C GLY A 6 -44.79 28.58 -14.88
N ALA A 7 -44.54 29.83 -14.46
CA ALA A 7 -43.26 30.20 -13.87
C ALA A 7 -43.05 29.52 -12.51
N MET A 8 -44.09 29.40 -11.69
CA MET A 8 -44.03 28.68 -10.42
C MET A 8 -43.81 27.18 -10.60
N GLY A 9 -44.47 26.58 -11.59
CA GLY A 9 -44.28 25.17 -11.92
C GLY A 9 -42.84 24.88 -12.38
N ASN A 10 -42.26 25.76 -13.20
CA ASN A 10 -40.87 25.66 -13.63
C ASN A 10 -39.90 25.88 -12.46
N LEU A 11 -40.19 26.77 -11.55
CA LEU A 11 -39.40 27.02 -10.34
C LEU A 11 -39.38 25.78 -9.44
N ASP A 12 -40.55 25.20 -9.17
CA ASP A 12 -40.68 23.94 -8.41
C ASP A 12 -39.92 22.79 -9.04
N SER A 13 -40.03 22.66 -10.35
CA SER A 13 -39.29 21.64 -11.09
C SER A 13 -37.78 21.83 -10.98
N ASN A 14 -37.32 23.08 -11.06
CA ASN A 14 -35.90 23.42 -10.92
C ASN A 14 -35.41 23.17 -9.49
N ILE A 15 -36.20 23.50 -8.48
CA ILE A 15 -35.86 23.25 -7.08
C ILE A 15 -35.73 21.74 -6.83
N LYS A 16 -36.66 20.94 -7.32
CA LYS A 16 -36.58 19.49 -7.22
C LYS A 16 -35.31 18.95 -7.86
N ARG A 17 -34.97 19.43 -9.05
CA ARG A 17 -33.77 19.02 -9.78
C ARG A 17 -32.50 19.36 -9.01
N ILE A 18 -32.45 20.56 -8.45
CA ILE A 18 -31.31 21.01 -7.63
C ILE A 18 -31.21 20.15 -6.37
N ASN A 19 -32.32 19.90 -5.70
CA ASN A 19 -32.36 19.07 -4.49
C ASN A 19 -31.88 17.64 -4.78
N ASP A 20 -32.35 17.03 -5.87
CA ASP A 20 -31.92 15.70 -6.28
C ASP A 20 -30.41 15.63 -6.56
N LYS A 21 -29.90 16.65 -7.26
CA LYS A 21 -28.44 16.76 -7.52
C LYS A 21 -27.64 16.91 -6.25
N LEU A 22 -28.12 17.73 -5.31
CA LEU A 22 -27.48 17.91 -4.01
C LEU A 22 -27.45 16.60 -3.22
N GLN A 23 -28.53 15.85 -3.21
CA GLN A 23 -28.57 14.55 -2.53
C GLN A 23 -27.63 13.53 -3.14
N ARG A 24 -27.54 13.49 -4.47
CA ARG A 24 -26.58 12.64 -5.18
C ARG A 24 -25.15 13.04 -4.86
N LEU A 25 -24.87 14.33 -4.86
CA LEU A 25 -23.55 14.87 -4.51
C LEU A 25 -23.19 14.51 -3.07
N LEU A 26 -24.13 14.64 -2.13
CA LEU A 26 -23.92 14.27 -0.73
C LEU A 26 -23.60 12.77 -0.58
N LYS A 27 -24.34 11.92 -1.27
CA LYS A 27 -24.07 10.47 -1.27
C LYS A 27 -22.70 10.15 -1.83
N SER A 28 -22.33 10.79 -2.94
CA SER A 28 -21.00 10.62 -3.55
C SER A 28 -19.90 11.07 -2.61
N TYR A 29 -20.09 12.17 -1.92
CA TYR A 29 -19.14 12.69 -0.94
C TYR A 29 -18.96 11.72 0.22
N GLN A 30 -20.05 11.17 0.75
CA GLN A 30 -20.01 10.20 1.85
C GLN A 30 -19.28 8.92 1.43
N LEU A 31 -19.54 8.43 0.21
CA LEU A 31 -18.83 7.27 -0.35
C LEU A 31 -17.34 7.54 -0.49
N LEU A 32 -16.98 8.70 -1.02
CA LEU A 32 -15.57 9.09 -1.18
C LEU A 32 -14.87 9.24 0.17
N GLN A 33 -15.53 9.78 1.17
CA GLN A 33 -14.97 9.86 2.53
C GLN A 33 -14.71 8.46 3.09
N LYS A 34 -15.65 7.55 2.92
CA LYS A 34 -15.52 6.17 3.39
C LYS A 34 -14.37 5.44 2.68
N GLU A 35 -14.30 5.59 1.35
CA GLU A 35 -13.22 5.06 0.54
C GLU A 35 -11.87 5.65 0.94
N ASN A 36 -11.81 6.95 1.13
CA ASN A 36 -10.58 7.65 1.52
C ASN A 36 -10.07 7.16 2.87
N LYS A 37 -10.96 6.98 3.83
CA LYS A 37 -10.63 6.42 5.14
C LYS A 37 -10.10 5.00 5.04
N LYS A 38 -10.74 4.16 4.22
CA LYS A 38 -10.32 2.78 3.95
C LYS A 38 -8.94 2.72 3.32
N GLN A 39 -8.71 3.55 2.30
CA GLN A 39 -7.41 3.65 1.63
C GLN A 39 -6.33 4.16 2.58
N GLY A 40 -6.63 5.11 3.45
CA GLY A 40 -5.71 5.59 4.47
C GLY A 40 -5.27 4.49 5.42
N GLN A 41 -6.19 3.62 5.83
CA GLN A 41 -5.88 2.46 6.66
C GLN A 41 -5.02 1.44 5.91
N GLN A 42 -5.32 1.18 4.65
CA GLN A 42 -4.52 0.29 3.80
C GLN A 42 -3.09 0.81 3.62
N ILE A 43 -2.93 2.12 3.43
CA ILE A 43 -1.61 2.76 3.33
C ILE A 43 -0.82 2.57 4.63
N LYS A 44 -1.45 2.75 5.78
CA LYS A 44 -0.78 2.52 7.08
C LYS A 44 -0.32 1.08 7.25
N GLU A 45 -1.16 0.12 6.86
CA GLU A 45 -0.81 -1.30 6.91
C GLU A 45 0.38 -1.61 5.99
N LEU A 46 0.34 -1.10 4.76
CA LEU A 46 1.43 -1.29 3.79
C LEU A 46 2.73 -0.64 4.27
N GLN A 47 2.67 0.53 4.88
CA GLN A 47 3.83 1.18 5.48
C GLN A 47 4.41 0.37 6.64
N GLY A 48 3.55 -0.24 7.45
CA GLY A 48 3.95 -1.13 8.52
C GLY A 48 4.69 -2.37 8.00
N PHE A 49 4.18 -3.00 6.96
CA PHE A 49 4.83 -4.12 6.28
C PHE A 49 6.17 -3.71 5.66
N GLU A 50 6.22 -2.56 5.02
CA GLU A 50 7.45 -2.03 4.43
C GLU A 50 8.55 -1.85 5.48
N THR A 51 8.22 -1.26 6.62
CA THR A 51 9.16 -1.08 7.73
C THR A 51 9.65 -2.42 8.27
N LYS A 52 8.74 -3.38 8.44
CA LYS A 52 9.07 -4.73 8.89
C LYS A 52 10.03 -5.43 7.94
N TYR A 53 9.73 -5.39 6.63
CA TYR A 53 10.57 -6.03 5.63
C TYR A 53 11.95 -5.38 5.51
N LYS A 54 12.03 -4.05 5.61
CA LYS A 54 13.31 -3.35 5.64
C LYS A 54 14.18 -3.79 6.82
N SER A 55 13.57 -3.94 8.00
CA SER A 55 14.25 -4.43 9.20
C SER A 55 14.75 -5.87 9.01
N GLU A 56 13.93 -6.74 8.41
CA GLU A 56 14.33 -8.12 8.10
C GLU A 56 15.48 -8.16 7.10
N ILE A 57 15.45 -7.32 6.08
CA ILE A 57 16.54 -7.21 5.09
C ILE A 57 17.84 -6.81 5.78
N GLU A 58 17.82 -5.81 6.65
CA GLU A 58 19.01 -5.37 7.40
C GLU A 58 19.58 -6.51 8.23
N THR A 59 18.71 -7.24 8.94
CA THR A 59 19.11 -8.39 9.76
C THR A 59 19.76 -9.48 8.91
N LEU A 60 19.17 -9.78 7.75
CA LEU A 60 19.72 -10.79 6.84
C LEU A 60 21.04 -10.34 6.25
N GLN A 61 21.19 -9.07 5.90
CA GLN A 61 22.45 -8.50 5.40
C GLN A 61 23.55 -8.58 6.45
N GLU A 62 23.25 -8.30 7.70
CA GLU A 62 24.20 -8.46 8.82
C GLU A 62 24.64 -9.93 8.96
N LYS A 63 23.71 -10.87 8.92
CA LYS A 63 24.00 -12.29 8.97
C LYS A 63 24.90 -12.72 7.82
N VAL A 64 24.61 -12.29 6.61
CA VAL A 64 25.44 -12.56 5.44
C VAL A 64 26.84 -12.00 5.62
N GLY A 65 26.96 -10.78 6.12
CA GLY A 65 28.25 -10.14 6.40
C GLY A 65 29.08 -10.93 7.42
N ILE A 66 28.47 -11.35 8.50
CA ILE A 66 29.12 -12.17 9.56
C ILE A 66 29.56 -13.51 8.97
N LEU A 67 28.69 -14.15 8.20
CA LEU A 67 28.98 -15.45 7.57
C LEU A 67 30.11 -15.34 6.57
N LYS A 68 30.15 -14.30 5.75
CA LYS A 68 31.26 -14.06 4.80
C LYS A 68 32.60 -13.84 5.51
N ALA A 69 32.57 -13.09 6.61
CA ALA A 69 33.77 -12.85 7.39
C ALA A 69 34.30 -14.14 8.02
N ALA A 70 33.40 -15.01 8.51
CA ALA A 70 33.76 -16.29 9.08
C ALA A 70 34.24 -17.30 8.02
N ALA A 71 33.73 -17.23 6.78
CA ALA A 71 34.10 -18.12 5.68
C ALA A 71 35.58 -18.02 5.31
N GLY A 72 36.21 -16.85 5.50
CA GLY A 72 37.65 -16.67 5.25
C GLY A 72 38.56 -17.46 6.15
N LYS A 73 38.04 -18.04 7.24
CA LYS A 73 38.79 -18.80 8.25
C LYS A 73 38.54 -20.29 8.18
N MET A 74 37.72 -20.77 7.25
CA MET A 74 37.31 -22.18 7.15
C MET A 74 38.08 -22.96 6.13
N GLY A 75 38.15 -24.33 6.28
CA GLY A 75 38.63 -25.24 5.29
C GLY A 75 37.71 -25.37 4.06
N ASP A 76 38.22 -25.92 2.97
CA ASP A 76 37.53 -25.95 1.66
C ASP A 76 36.14 -26.63 1.70
N THR A 77 36.01 -27.72 2.44
CA THR A 77 34.74 -28.47 2.49
C THR A 77 33.66 -27.69 3.25
N ASP A 78 34.03 -27.11 4.39
CA ASP A 78 33.15 -26.26 5.22
C ASP A 78 32.80 -24.98 4.48
N ARG A 79 33.73 -24.45 3.70
CA ARG A 79 33.55 -23.25 2.89
C ARG A 79 32.45 -23.43 1.84
N LYS A 80 32.40 -24.60 1.17
CA LYS A 80 31.35 -24.88 0.17
C LYS A 80 29.95 -24.94 0.80
N ALA A 81 29.81 -25.60 1.93
CA ALA A 81 28.55 -25.65 2.66
C ALA A 81 28.13 -24.27 3.14
N PHE A 82 29.07 -23.47 3.56
CA PHE A 82 28.88 -22.11 4.03
C PHE A 82 28.45 -21.18 2.90
N GLU A 83 29.10 -21.26 1.74
CA GLU A 83 28.72 -20.48 0.54
C GLU A 83 27.29 -20.80 0.09
N LYS A 84 26.88 -22.06 0.20
CA LYS A 84 25.52 -22.48 -0.12
C LYS A 84 24.50 -21.77 0.80
N ASN A 85 24.80 -21.69 2.09
CA ASN A 85 23.94 -21.00 3.06
C ASN A 85 23.89 -19.48 2.80
N ILE A 86 25.04 -18.87 2.49
CA ILE A 86 25.12 -17.46 2.12
C ILE A 86 24.27 -17.17 0.88
N ASN A 87 24.36 -17.99 -0.15
CA ASN A 87 23.58 -17.84 -1.36
C ASN A 87 22.08 -17.96 -1.09
N SER A 88 21.68 -18.84 -0.16
CA SER A 88 20.30 -18.95 0.28
C SER A 88 19.80 -17.64 0.93
N TYR A 89 20.59 -17.03 1.81
CA TYR A 89 20.26 -15.75 2.43
C TYR A 89 20.19 -14.61 1.40
N ILE A 90 21.09 -14.58 0.45
CA ILE A 90 21.09 -13.59 -0.64
C ILE A 90 19.81 -13.69 -1.45
N ARG A 91 19.36 -14.91 -1.76
CA ARG A 91 18.08 -15.12 -2.47
C ARG A 91 16.89 -14.63 -1.67
N GLU A 92 16.88 -14.84 -0.36
CA GLU A 92 15.82 -14.31 0.51
C GLU A 92 15.80 -12.77 0.51
N ILE A 93 16.97 -12.15 0.58
CA ILE A 93 17.11 -10.69 0.52
C ILE A 93 16.57 -10.16 -0.81
N ASP A 94 16.99 -10.76 -1.93
CA ASP A 94 16.53 -10.37 -3.27
C ASP A 94 15.02 -10.51 -3.42
N LYS A 95 14.45 -11.57 -2.88
CA LYS A 95 13.01 -11.82 -2.87
C LYS A 95 12.27 -10.73 -2.09
N CYS A 96 12.77 -10.36 -0.92
CA CYS A 96 12.19 -9.27 -0.12
C CYS A 96 12.30 -7.93 -0.84
N ILE A 97 13.42 -7.64 -1.48
CA ILE A 97 13.61 -6.43 -2.26
C ILE A 97 12.62 -6.35 -3.42
N ASN A 98 12.42 -7.45 -4.13
CA ASN A 98 11.46 -7.52 -5.23
C ASN A 98 10.02 -7.28 -4.77
N ILE A 99 9.64 -7.82 -3.62
CA ILE A 99 8.32 -7.58 -3.02
C ILE A 99 8.14 -6.10 -2.69
N LEU A 100 9.16 -5.44 -2.16
CA LEU A 100 9.10 -4.02 -1.81
C LEU A 100 9.12 -3.09 -3.03
N SER A 101 9.65 -3.57 -4.16
CA SER A 101 9.74 -2.79 -5.41
C SER A 101 8.43 -2.80 -6.21
N GLU A 102 7.58 -3.77 -5.99
CA GLU A 102 6.26 -3.87 -6.63
C GLU A 102 5.26 -2.94 -5.94
#